data_70f64bfcb2cfd1c83d2d91400267ce13
#
_entry.id   70f64bfcb2cfd1c83d2d91400267ce13
#
_cell.length_a   1.000
_cell.length_b   1.000
_cell.length_c   1.000
_cell.angle_alpha   90.00
_cell.angle_beta   90.00
_cell.angle_gamma   90.00
#
_symmetry.space_group_name_H-M   'P 1'
#
loop_
_entity.id
_entity.type
_entity.pdbx_description
1 polymer ?
#
loop_
_entity_poly.entity_id
_entity_poly.type
_entity_poly.pdbx_seq_one_letter_code
_entity_poly.pdbx_strand_id
1 'polypeptide(L)'
;MDLRIKKTKRAIRSAFYELIKEKPLEKITVREIAERAEINKTTFYAHYETVYDLVDQLEQEAVAEVISQLNTAQGLLSSPRAFVKEMYTLLSENQLCTEFFSAPAMAQFTAHLRSAILEKVKQDGIDSTQYENIGAVLVFIFNGIAGLQASAPELAEAQLDTIATFVEGGVKVLTNA
;
A
#
# COMPACT_ATOMS: atom_id res chain seq x y z
N MET A 1 14.49 5.42 20.78
CA MET A 1 14.99 4.51 19.73
C MET A 1 16.37 4.99 19.28
N ASP A 2 17.39 4.13 19.35
CA ASP A 2 18.79 4.47 19.08
C ASP A 2 18.97 4.96 17.63
N LEU A 3 19.66 6.09 17.46
CA LEU A 3 19.97 6.68 16.15
C LEU A 3 20.72 5.72 15.22
N ARG A 4 21.54 4.84 15.80
CA ARG A 4 22.28 3.83 15.05
C ARG A 4 21.34 2.80 14.43
N ILE A 5 20.34 2.32 15.18
CA ILE A 5 19.31 1.39 14.69
C ILE A 5 18.53 2.03 13.53
N LYS A 6 18.09 3.29 13.69
CA LYS A 6 17.38 4.01 12.62
C LYS A 6 18.22 4.13 11.34
N LYS A 7 19.51 4.47 11.47
CA LYS A 7 20.41 4.58 10.30
C LYS A 7 20.58 3.23 9.61
N THR A 8 20.79 2.15 10.38
CA THR A 8 20.93 0.80 9.83
C THR A 8 19.66 0.35 9.10
N LYS A 9 18.49 0.47 9.73
CA LYS A 9 17.21 0.13 9.07
C LYS A 9 16.99 0.93 7.79
N ARG A 10 17.32 2.22 7.79
CA ARG A 10 17.21 3.06 6.59
C ARG A 10 18.16 2.62 5.48
N ALA A 11 19.42 2.24 5.80
CA ALA A 11 20.37 1.74 4.82
C ALA A 11 19.90 0.42 4.20
N ILE A 12 19.41 -0.53 5.03
CA ILE A 12 18.83 -1.79 4.56
C ILE A 12 17.65 -1.55 3.61
N ARG A 13 16.73 -0.65 3.99
CA ARG A 13 15.55 -0.29 3.19
C ARG A 13 15.95 0.33 1.84
N SER A 14 16.88 1.29 1.84
CA SER A 14 17.37 1.91 0.60
C SER A 14 18.00 0.88 -0.33
N ALA A 15 18.86 -0.01 0.20
CA ALA A 15 19.47 -1.08 -0.56
C ALA A 15 18.43 -2.06 -1.16
N PHE A 16 17.38 -2.38 -0.40
CA PHE A 16 16.28 -3.21 -0.87
C PHE A 16 15.52 -2.55 -2.02
N TYR A 17 15.15 -1.27 -1.89
CA TYR A 17 14.44 -0.54 -2.95
C TYR A 17 15.25 -0.39 -4.24
N GLU A 18 16.57 -0.32 -4.16
CA GLU A 18 17.41 -0.36 -5.35
C GLU A 18 17.40 -1.74 -6.01
N LEU A 19 17.53 -2.81 -5.21
CA LEU A 19 17.57 -4.18 -5.72
C LEU A 19 16.27 -4.64 -6.37
N ILE A 20 15.11 -4.23 -5.83
CA ILE A 20 13.80 -4.62 -6.37
C ILE A 20 13.53 -4.00 -7.76
N LYS A 21 14.17 -2.89 -8.08
CA LYS A 21 14.16 -2.31 -9.43
C LYS A 21 14.98 -3.09 -10.44
N GLU A 22 15.99 -3.79 -9.97
CA GLU A 22 16.94 -4.52 -10.83
C GLU A 22 16.47 -5.95 -11.10
N LYS A 23 15.72 -6.57 -10.16
CA LYS A 23 15.35 -7.98 -10.23
C LYS A 23 14.17 -8.34 -9.33
N PRO A 24 13.45 -9.44 -9.65
CA PRO A 24 12.31 -9.87 -8.85
C PRO A 24 12.72 -10.28 -7.44
N LEU A 25 11.77 -10.12 -6.49
CA LEU A 25 11.95 -10.35 -5.05
C LEU A 25 12.60 -11.70 -4.73
N GLU A 26 12.18 -12.76 -5.41
CA GLU A 26 12.66 -14.14 -5.18
C GLU A 26 14.15 -14.33 -5.47
N LYS A 27 14.76 -13.40 -6.21
CA LYS A 27 16.18 -13.40 -6.54
C LYS A 27 17.00 -12.48 -5.66
N ILE A 28 16.38 -11.71 -4.78
CA ILE A 28 17.09 -10.82 -3.84
C ILE A 28 17.58 -11.64 -2.63
N THR A 29 18.83 -11.46 -2.29
CA THR A 29 19.47 -12.18 -1.17
C THR A 29 19.89 -11.22 -0.06
N VAL A 30 19.91 -11.72 1.18
CA VAL A 30 20.45 -10.98 2.33
C VAL A 30 21.90 -10.51 2.09
N ARG A 31 22.68 -11.30 1.34
CA ARG A 31 24.06 -10.93 0.99
C ARG A 31 24.09 -9.63 0.20
N GLU A 32 23.29 -9.52 -0.84
CA GLU A 32 23.27 -8.35 -1.73
C GLU A 32 22.73 -7.11 -1.02
N ILE A 33 21.70 -7.29 -0.18
CA ILE A 33 21.19 -6.18 0.65
C ILE A 33 22.30 -5.69 1.60
N ALA A 34 23.00 -6.62 2.28
CA ALA A 34 24.05 -6.27 3.22
C ALA A 34 25.23 -5.58 2.53
N GLU A 35 25.66 -6.09 1.37
CA GLU A 35 26.74 -5.48 0.56
C GLU A 35 26.37 -4.07 0.12
N ARG A 36 25.14 -3.86 -0.38
CA ARG A 36 24.68 -2.55 -0.86
C ARG A 36 24.41 -1.55 0.28
N ALA A 37 23.94 -2.04 1.43
CA ALA A 37 23.74 -1.24 2.63
C ALA A 37 25.03 -0.95 3.40
N GLU A 38 26.18 -1.46 2.93
CA GLU A 38 27.49 -1.35 3.59
C GLU A 38 27.49 -1.88 5.03
N ILE A 39 26.79 -3.00 5.27
CA ILE A 39 26.71 -3.67 6.57
C ILE A 39 27.15 -5.14 6.44
N ASN A 40 27.43 -5.79 7.56
CA ASN A 40 27.60 -7.24 7.56
C ASN A 40 26.23 -7.95 7.67
N LYS A 41 26.19 -9.24 7.26
CA LYS A 41 24.97 -10.06 7.34
C LYS A 41 24.44 -10.20 8.77
N THR A 42 25.32 -10.26 9.77
CA THR A 42 24.94 -10.33 11.18
C THR A 42 24.14 -9.10 11.59
N THR A 43 24.50 -7.92 11.06
CA THR A 43 23.75 -6.68 11.28
C THR A 43 22.36 -6.74 10.64
N PHE A 44 22.24 -7.32 9.45
CA PHE A 44 20.92 -7.55 8.83
C PHE A 44 20.07 -8.46 9.71
N TYR A 45 20.61 -9.61 10.11
CA TYR A 45 19.91 -10.60 10.94
C TYR A 45 19.58 -10.12 12.37
N ALA A 46 20.21 -9.05 12.84
CA ALA A 46 19.82 -8.37 14.08
C ALA A 46 18.49 -7.58 13.94
N HIS A 47 18.00 -7.36 12.70
CA HIS A 47 16.80 -6.57 12.42
C HIS A 47 15.71 -7.36 11.70
N TYR A 48 16.07 -8.31 10.85
CA TYR A 48 15.18 -9.08 9.98
C TYR A 48 15.65 -10.53 9.87
N GLU A 49 14.74 -11.48 9.98
CA GLU A 49 15.06 -12.91 9.87
C GLU A 49 15.36 -13.32 8.42
N THR A 50 14.60 -12.76 7.48
CA THR A 50 14.70 -13.03 6.05
C THR A 50 14.44 -11.77 5.22
N VAL A 51 14.63 -11.85 3.89
CA VAL A 51 14.20 -10.79 2.97
C VAL A 51 12.68 -10.62 3.00
N TYR A 52 11.92 -11.71 3.16
CA TYR A 52 10.46 -11.66 3.25
C TYR A 52 9.98 -10.98 4.54
N ASP A 53 10.67 -11.21 5.68
CA ASP A 53 10.39 -10.48 6.93
C ASP A 53 10.64 -8.97 6.78
N LEU A 54 11.70 -8.58 6.07
CA LEU A 54 11.91 -7.18 5.69
C LEU A 54 10.72 -6.63 4.89
N VAL A 55 10.25 -7.36 3.88
CA VAL A 55 9.11 -6.94 3.05
C VAL A 55 7.84 -6.81 3.88
N ASP A 56 7.54 -7.81 4.72
CA ASP A 56 6.37 -7.77 5.62
C ASP A 56 6.39 -6.55 6.55
N GLN A 57 7.55 -6.21 7.12
CA GLN A 57 7.66 -5.01 7.96
C GLN A 57 7.50 -3.72 7.16
N LEU A 58 8.02 -3.65 5.92
CA LEU A 58 7.83 -2.52 5.03
C LEU A 58 6.35 -2.35 4.63
N GLU A 59 5.66 -3.45 4.33
CA GLU A 59 4.22 -3.44 4.03
C GLU A 59 3.39 -2.95 5.23
N GLN A 60 3.67 -3.45 6.42
CA GLN A 60 2.98 -3.00 7.63
C GLN A 60 3.20 -1.50 7.90
N GLU A 61 4.42 -1.01 7.72
CA GLU A 61 4.74 0.40 7.87
C GLU A 61 4.01 1.26 6.82
N ALA A 62 3.98 0.81 5.55
CA ALA A 62 3.28 1.51 4.48
C ALA A 62 1.76 1.54 4.70
N VAL A 63 1.16 0.41 5.12
CA VAL A 63 -0.27 0.37 5.50
C VAL A 63 -0.55 1.32 6.65
N ALA A 64 0.27 1.30 7.70
CA ALA A 64 0.10 2.19 8.85
C ALA A 64 0.22 3.67 8.46
N GLU A 65 1.15 4.00 7.55
CA GLU A 65 1.33 5.35 7.02
C GLU A 65 0.08 5.81 6.25
N VAL A 66 -0.41 5.01 5.30
CA VAL A 66 -1.63 5.30 4.53
C VAL A 66 -2.83 5.49 5.48
N ILE A 67 -3.03 4.57 6.42
CA ILE A 67 -4.14 4.65 7.39
C ILE A 67 -4.03 5.88 8.29
N SER A 68 -2.81 6.29 8.68
CA SER A 68 -2.61 7.46 9.53
C SER A 68 -2.95 8.78 8.83
N GLN A 69 -2.78 8.82 7.51
CA GLN A 69 -3.06 9.98 6.67
C GLN A 69 -4.50 9.98 6.15
N LEU A 70 -5.19 8.85 6.17
CA LEU A 70 -6.57 8.75 5.76
C LEU A 70 -7.48 9.51 6.74
N ASN A 71 -8.08 10.61 6.27
CA ASN A 71 -8.86 11.52 7.11
C ASN A 71 -10.07 10.82 7.74
N THR A 72 -10.83 10.09 6.95
CA THR A 72 -11.92 9.27 7.47
C THR A 72 -12.18 8.04 6.61
N ALA A 73 -12.38 6.89 7.23
CA ALA A 73 -12.85 5.70 6.52
C ALA A 73 -14.31 5.85 6.06
N GLN A 74 -15.10 6.71 6.72
CA GLN A 74 -16.44 7.11 6.29
C GLN A 74 -16.43 7.88 4.96
N GLY A 75 -15.28 8.46 4.57
CA GLY A 75 -15.12 9.16 3.30
C GLY A 75 -15.52 8.32 2.09
N LEU A 76 -15.33 7.00 2.15
CA LEU A 76 -15.78 6.10 1.09
C LEU A 76 -17.31 6.15 0.89
N LEU A 77 -18.09 6.28 1.95
CA LEU A 77 -19.55 6.34 1.87
C LEU A 77 -20.09 7.76 1.65
N SER A 78 -19.50 8.76 2.31
CA SER A 78 -19.97 10.15 2.26
C SER A 78 -19.47 10.93 1.04
N SER A 79 -18.26 10.64 0.59
CA SER A 79 -17.60 11.33 -0.52
C SER A 79 -16.71 10.38 -1.33
N PRO A 80 -17.29 9.35 -2.00
CA PRO A 80 -16.53 8.28 -2.67
C PRO A 80 -15.50 8.81 -3.66
N ARG A 81 -15.87 9.86 -4.40
CA ARG A 81 -14.99 10.50 -5.38
C ARG A 81 -13.74 11.12 -4.74
N ALA A 82 -13.92 11.81 -3.61
CA ALA A 82 -12.80 12.39 -2.87
C ALA A 82 -11.91 11.29 -2.27
N PHE A 83 -12.53 10.23 -1.73
CA PHE A 83 -11.81 9.08 -1.20
C PHE A 83 -10.93 8.40 -2.24
N VAL A 84 -11.41 8.16 -3.48
CA VAL A 84 -10.61 7.57 -4.55
C VAL A 84 -9.41 8.44 -4.90
N LYS A 85 -9.58 9.76 -4.97
CA LYS A 85 -8.48 10.70 -5.26
C LYS A 85 -7.46 10.74 -4.12
N GLU A 86 -7.92 10.77 -2.87
CA GLU A 86 -7.06 10.72 -1.69
C GLU A 86 -6.25 9.41 -1.67
N MET A 87 -6.89 8.27 -1.89
CA MET A 87 -6.21 6.98 -1.97
C MET A 87 -5.18 6.91 -3.09
N TYR A 88 -5.49 7.45 -4.27
CA TYR A 88 -4.53 7.54 -5.38
C TYR A 88 -3.28 8.33 -4.97
N THR A 89 -3.47 9.50 -4.36
CA THR A 89 -2.36 10.35 -3.90
C THR A 89 -1.51 9.62 -2.87
N LEU A 90 -2.13 9.08 -1.82
CA LEU A 90 -1.42 8.36 -0.76
C LEU A 90 -0.62 7.16 -1.27
N LEU A 91 -1.20 6.38 -2.20
CA LEU A 91 -0.52 5.22 -2.79
C LEU A 91 0.59 5.64 -3.76
N SER A 92 0.39 6.71 -4.52
CA SER A 92 1.39 7.21 -5.49
C SER A 92 2.59 7.88 -4.81
N GLU A 93 2.41 8.46 -3.64
CA GLU A 93 3.48 9.08 -2.86
C GLU A 93 4.23 8.07 -1.98
N ASN A 94 3.64 6.90 -1.71
CA ASN A 94 4.28 5.87 -0.91
C ASN A 94 5.30 5.08 -1.73
N GLN A 95 6.58 5.13 -1.32
CA GLN A 95 7.68 4.50 -2.06
C GLN A 95 7.50 2.99 -2.24
N LEU A 96 7.01 2.27 -1.23
CA LEU A 96 6.77 0.83 -1.36
C LEU A 96 5.72 0.55 -2.44
N CYS A 97 4.60 1.29 -2.42
CA CYS A 97 3.54 1.13 -3.40
C CYS A 97 4.04 1.36 -4.82
N THR A 98 4.80 2.44 -5.06
CA THR A 98 5.31 2.76 -6.40
C THR A 98 6.29 1.71 -6.93
N GLU A 99 7.09 1.10 -6.07
CA GLU A 99 8.03 0.04 -6.48
C GLU A 99 7.32 -1.32 -6.71
N PHE A 100 6.20 -1.57 -6.07
CA PHE A 100 5.47 -2.85 -6.12
C PHE A 100 4.21 -2.85 -7.00
N PHE A 101 3.80 -1.75 -7.62
CA PHE A 101 2.57 -1.68 -8.43
C PHE A 101 2.43 -2.76 -9.52
N SER A 102 3.53 -3.31 -10.00
CA SER A 102 3.54 -4.34 -11.05
C SER A 102 3.74 -5.77 -10.52
N ALA A 103 3.88 -5.97 -9.21
CA ALA A 103 4.28 -7.23 -8.62
C ALA A 103 3.12 -8.04 -8.01
N PRO A 104 3.23 -9.38 -7.93
CA PRO A 104 2.33 -10.20 -7.12
C PRO A 104 2.22 -9.75 -5.65
N ALA A 105 3.27 -9.13 -5.10
CA ALA A 105 3.31 -8.54 -3.78
C ALA A 105 2.23 -7.46 -3.57
N MET A 106 1.81 -6.75 -4.63
CA MET A 106 0.73 -5.77 -4.54
C MET A 106 -0.59 -6.40 -4.08
N ALA A 107 -0.87 -7.65 -4.45
CA ALA A 107 -2.10 -8.32 -4.03
C ALA A 107 -2.13 -8.53 -2.50
N GLN A 108 -1.02 -8.86 -1.88
CA GLN A 108 -0.90 -9.01 -0.44
C GLN A 108 -1.01 -7.65 0.27
N PHE A 109 -0.28 -6.64 -0.21
CA PHE A 109 -0.37 -5.27 0.30
C PHE A 109 -1.81 -4.73 0.25
N THR A 110 -2.50 -4.86 -0.89
CA THR A 110 -3.88 -4.38 -1.03
C THR A 110 -4.86 -5.15 -0.13
N ALA A 111 -4.62 -6.43 0.14
CA ALA A 111 -5.40 -7.21 1.10
C ALA A 111 -5.20 -6.70 2.55
N HIS A 112 -3.96 -6.40 2.95
CA HIS A 112 -3.65 -5.82 4.26
C HIS A 112 -4.25 -4.42 4.39
N LEU A 113 -4.08 -3.56 3.39
CA LEU A 113 -4.65 -2.22 3.39
C LEU A 113 -6.18 -2.24 3.47
N ARG A 114 -6.84 -3.11 2.69
CA ARG A 114 -8.28 -3.32 2.78
C ARG A 114 -8.72 -3.71 4.19
N SER A 115 -8.03 -4.67 4.81
CA SER A 115 -8.34 -5.12 6.17
C SER A 115 -8.19 -3.99 7.18
N ALA A 116 -7.13 -3.19 7.06
CA ALA A 116 -6.89 -2.05 7.95
C ALA A 116 -7.95 -0.94 7.79
N ILE A 117 -8.40 -0.66 6.55
CA ILE A 117 -9.49 0.30 6.32
C ILE A 117 -10.81 -0.24 6.89
N LEU A 118 -11.13 -1.53 6.69
CA LEU A 118 -12.35 -2.11 7.24
C LEU A 118 -12.37 -2.07 8.77
N GLU A 119 -11.24 -2.31 9.44
CA GLU A 119 -11.14 -2.14 10.88
C GLU A 119 -11.37 -0.69 11.32
N LYS A 120 -10.82 0.28 10.58
CA LYS A 120 -11.06 1.70 10.86
C LYS A 120 -12.54 2.07 10.66
N VAL A 121 -13.17 1.60 9.59
CA VAL A 121 -14.62 1.76 9.31
C VAL A 121 -15.47 1.22 10.46
N LYS A 122 -15.09 0.05 10.99
CA LYS A 122 -15.75 -0.59 12.13
C LYS A 122 -15.61 0.23 13.42
N GLN A 123 -14.42 0.75 13.69
CA GLN A 123 -14.17 1.61 14.84
C GLN A 123 -14.97 2.92 14.76
N ASP A 124 -15.22 3.43 13.56
CA ASP A 124 -16.04 4.62 13.30
C ASP A 124 -17.56 4.34 13.41
N GLY A 125 -17.98 3.10 13.75
CA GLY A 125 -19.37 2.74 14.08
C GLY A 125 -20.27 2.50 12.86
N ILE A 126 -19.72 2.21 11.69
CA ILE A 126 -20.50 1.86 10.49
C ILE A 126 -21.09 0.44 10.63
N ASP A 127 -22.34 0.27 10.19
CA ASP A 127 -23.10 -0.97 10.32
C ASP A 127 -22.42 -2.15 9.58
N SER A 128 -22.41 -3.31 10.25
CA SER A 128 -21.82 -4.54 9.75
C SER A 128 -22.41 -5.04 8.43
N THR A 129 -23.66 -4.73 8.12
CA THR A 129 -24.33 -5.14 6.87
C THR A 129 -23.71 -4.48 5.63
N GLN A 130 -22.99 -3.38 5.78
CA GLN A 130 -22.32 -2.66 4.70
C GLN A 130 -20.89 -3.14 4.45
N TYR A 131 -20.27 -3.94 5.34
CA TYR A 131 -18.85 -4.31 5.26
C TYR A 131 -18.49 -5.11 4.02
N GLU A 132 -19.32 -6.08 3.62
CA GLU A 132 -19.02 -6.91 2.45
C GLU A 132 -18.96 -6.06 1.18
N ASN A 133 -19.92 -5.15 1.03
CA ASN A 133 -19.99 -4.21 -0.09
C ASN A 133 -18.80 -3.24 -0.07
N ILE A 134 -18.47 -2.67 1.08
CA ILE A 134 -17.29 -1.80 1.25
C ILE A 134 -16.01 -2.56 0.88
N GLY A 135 -15.87 -3.80 1.35
CA GLY A 135 -14.73 -4.64 1.01
C GLY A 135 -14.55 -4.87 -0.48
N ALA A 136 -15.64 -5.14 -1.20
CA ALA A 136 -15.63 -5.31 -2.66
C ALA A 136 -15.27 -4.01 -3.40
N VAL A 137 -15.82 -2.88 -2.96
CA VAL A 137 -15.50 -1.54 -3.53
C VAL A 137 -14.02 -1.20 -3.32
N LEU A 138 -13.45 -1.47 -2.14
CA LEU A 138 -12.02 -1.25 -1.88
C LEU A 138 -11.14 -2.11 -2.79
N VAL A 139 -11.46 -3.39 -2.99
CA VAL A 139 -10.75 -4.26 -3.94
C VAL A 139 -10.77 -3.66 -5.34
N PHE A 140 -11.93 -3.17 -5.79
CA PHE A 140 -12.08 -2.54 -7.11
C PHE A 140 -11.21 -1.27 -7.21
N ILE A 141 -11.26 -0.39 -6.21
CA ILE A 141 -10.48 0.85 -6.17
C ILE A 141 -8.97 0.54 -6.24
N PHE A 142 -8.47 -0.35 -5.38
CA PHE A 142 -7.05 -0.65 -5.31
C PHE A 142 -6.52 -1.29 -6.58
N ASN A 143 -7.25 -2.27 -7.14
CA ASN A 143 -6.86 -2.88 -8.40
C ASN A 143 -6.96 -1.90 -9.57
N GLY A 144 -7.95 -1.00 -9.57
CA GLY A 144 -8.08 0.06 -10.56
C GLY A 144 -6.90 1.03 -10.53
N ILE A 145 -6.53 1.52 -9.34
CA ILE A 145 -5.38 2.42 -9.15
C ILE A 145 -4.07 1.71 -9.55
N ALA A 146 -3.84 0.50 -9.05
CA ALA A 146 -2.63 -0.26 -9.39
C ALA A 146 -2.54 -0.56 -10.89
N GLY A 147 -3.65 -0.93 -11.53
CA GLY A 147 -3.71 -1.16 -12.96
C GLY A 147 -3.39 0.09 -13.79
N LEU A 148 -3.88 1.26 -13.39
CA LEU A 148 -3.53 2.53 -14.05
C LEU A 148 -2.05 2.86 -13.90
N GLN A 149 -1.49 2.75 -12.70
CA GLN A 149 -0.08 3.02 -12.44
C GLN A 149 0.85 2.08 -13.20
N ALA A 150 0.47 0.79 -13.32
CA ALA A 150 1.28 -0.19 -14.02
C ALA A 150 1.21 -0.09 -15.55
N SER A 151 0.04 0.25 -16.11
CA SER A 151 -0.19 0.19 -17.57
C SER A 151 -0.06 1.55 -18.27
N ALA A 152 -0.38 2.64 -17.60
CA ALA A 152 -0.41 3.97 -18.18
C ALA A 152 -0.17 5.06 -17.13
N PRO A 153 1.02 5.11 -16.48
CA PRO A 153 1.28 6.05 -15.39
C PRO A 153 1.11 7.51 -15.82
N GLU A 154 1.42 7.84 -17.07
CA GLU A 154 1.26 9.19 -17.66
C GLU A 154 -0.21 9.59 -17.85
N LEU A 155 -1.13 8.62 -17.92
CA LEU A 155 -2.57 8.85 -18.08
C LEU A 155 -3.34 8.64 -16.77
N ALA A 156 -2.69 8.10 -15.75
CA ALA A 156 -3.35 7.67 -14.52
C ALA A 156 -4.11 8.82 -13.85
N GLU A 157 -3.51 10.00 -13.75
CA GLU A 157 -4.15 11.18 -13.16
C GLU A 157 -5.36 11.66 -14.00
N ALA A 158 -5.26 11.68 -15.32
CA ALA A 158 -6.35 12.08 -16.21
C ALA A 158 -7.53 11.09 -16.17
N GLN A 159 -7.25 9.79 -16.01
CA GLN A 159 -8.27 8.74 -15.95
C GLN A 159 -8.85 8.53 -14.54
N LEU A 160 -8.19 9.04 -13.52
CA LEU A 160 -8.62 8.92 -12.12
C LEU A 160 -10.03 9.46 -11.89
N ASP A 161 -10.38 10.56 -12.55
CA ASP A 161 -11.71 11.19 -12.42
C ASP A 161 -12.82 10.27 -12.96
N THR A 162 -12.54 9.50 -14.01
CA THR A 162 -13.46 8.50 -14.55
C THR A 162 -13.69 7.36 -13.55
N ILE A 163 -12.61 6.82 -12.97
CA ILE A 163 -12.71 5.79 -11.93
C ILE A 163 -13.47 6.33 -10.71
N ALA A 164 -13.13 7.52 -10.26
CA ALA A 164 -13.79 8.14 -9.11
C ALA A 164 -15.29 8.35 -9.34
N THR A 165 -15.68 8.75 -10.55
CA THR A 165 -17.10 8.89 -10.94
C THR A 165 -17.82 7.54 -10.95
N PHE A 166 -17.18 6.50 -11.48
CA PHE A 166 -17.74 5.15 -11.50
C PHE A 166 -17.94 4.60 -10.08
N VAL A 167 -16.95 4.76 -9.21
CA VAL A 167 -17.04 4.35 -7.80
C VAL A 167 -18.15 5.09 -7.08
N GLU A 168 -18.28 6.41 -7.28
CA GLU A 168 -19.35 7.21 -6.69
C GLU A 168 -20.73 6.70 -7.10
N GLY A 169 -20.93 6.38 -8.39
CA GLY A 169 -22.17 5.79 -8.88
C GLY A 169 -22.48 4.43 -8.23
N GLY A 170 -21.48 3.56 -8.15
CA GLY A 170 -21.61 2.25 -7.52
C GLY A 170 -21.93 2.34 -6.02
N VAL A 171 -21.24 3.19 -5.27
CA VAL A 171 -21.50 3.37 -3.84
C VAL A 171 -22.90 3.90 -3.59
N LYS A 172 -23.38 4.86 -4.37
CA LYS A 172 -24.77 5.37 -4.27
C LYS A 172 -25.82 4.28 -4.42
N VAL A 173 -25.61 3.33 -5.34
CA VAL A 173 -26.53 2.20 -5.51
C VAL A 173 -26.51 1.29 -4.28
N LEU A 174 -25.32 1.01 -3.72
CA LEU A 174 -25.16 0.13 -2.58
C LEU A 174 -25.67 0.73 -1.25
N THR A 175 -25.68 2.06 -1.12
CA THR A 175 -26.13 2.74 0.10
C THR A 175 -27.62 3.10 0.09
N ASN A 176 -28.26 3.09 -1.09
CA ASN A 176 -29.71 3.37 -1.23
C ASN A 176 -30.56 2.09 -1.38
N ALA A 177 -29.93 0.91 -1.30
CA ALA A 177 -30.59 -0.40 -1.32
C ALA A 177 -30.79 -0.93 0.10
#